data_e36e9a2165cab26cb67fca2086f696de
#
_entry.id   e36e9a2165cab26cb67fca2086f696de
#
_cell.length_a   1.000
_cell.length_b   1.000
_cell.length_c   1.000
_cell.angle_alpha   90.00
_cell.angle_beta   90.00
_cell.angle_gamma   90.00
#
_symmetry.space_group_name_H-M   'P 1'
#
loop_
_entity.id
_entity.type
_entity.pdbx_description
1 polymer ?
#
loop_
_entity_poly.entity_id
_entity_poly.type
_entity_poly.pdbx_seq_one_letter_code
_entity_poly.pdbx_strand_id
1 'polypeptide(L)'
;MTKLNVKPEHLKILRDIFEQYCPKAEIWAYGSRVKGDFHDGSDLDMVVKSFNDENKSITELRQLLNDSNVPFLMDIAEFDKLPDSFQTEILKEYVII
;
A
#
# COMPACT_ATOMS: atom_id res chain seq x y z
N MET A 1 3.64 -17.93 7.00
CA MET A 1 2.59 -17.20 6.29
C MET A 1 2.88 -15.71 6.36
N THR A 2 2.90 -15.02 5.22
CA THR A 2 3.17 -13.58 5.17
C THR A 2 2.00 -12.81 5.78
N LYS A 3 2.32 -11.82 6.62
CA LYS A 3 1.33 -11.09 7.39
C LYS A 3 1.64 -9.59 7.37
N LEU A 4 0.61 -8.78 7.24
CA LEU A 4 0.72 -7.33 7.32
C LEU A 4 0.73 -6.88 8.78
N ASN A 5 1.80 -6.21 9.19
CA ASN A 5 1.99 -5.72 10.56
C ASN A 5 1.53 -4.28 10.69
N VAL A 6 0.22 -4.09 10.69
CA VAL A 6 -0.45 -2.80 10.88
C VAL A 6 -1.60 -3.04 11.86
N LYS A 7 -1.78 -2.11 12.81
CA LYS A 7 -2.87 -2.24 13.77
C LYS A 7 -4.22 -2.29 13.05
N PRO A 8 -5.18 -3.10 13.53
CA PRO A 8 -6.49 -3.21 12.87
C PRO A 8 -7.19 -1.87 12.64
N GLU A 9 -7.08 -0.94 13.58
CA GLU A 9 -7.68 0.40 13.46
C GLU A 9 -7.09 1.19 12.30
N HIS A 10 -5.77 1.08 12.08
CA HIS A 10 -5.10 1.76 10.96
C HIS A 10 -5.41 1.07 9.65
N LEU A 11 -5.45 -0.26 9.65
CA LEU A 11 -5.79 -1.02 8.45
C LEU A 11 -7.21 -0.70 7.98
N LYS A 12 -8.14 -0.50 8.91
CA LYS A 12 -9.51 -0.11 8.57
C LYS A 12 -9.54 1.25 7.87
N ILE A 13 -8.75 2.22 8.35
CA ILE A 13 -8.66 3.54 7.70
C ILE A 13 -8.18 3.38 6.26
N LEU A 14 -7.13 2.58 6.04
CA LEU A 14 -6.60 2.35 4.70
C LEU A 14 -7.62 1.69 3.79
N ARG A 15 -8.28 0.65 4.27
CA ARG A 15 -9.30 -0.05 3.48
C ARG A 15 -10.49 0.84 3.14
N ASP A 16 -10.90 1.70 4.07
CA ASP A 16 -11.99 2.66 3.81
C ASP A 16 -11.60 3.63 2.69
N ILE A 17 -10.36 4.13 2.70
CA ILE A 17 -9.87 5.02 1.65
C ILE A 17 -9.87 4.32 0.29
N PHE A 18 -9.32 3.11 0.22
CA PHE A 18 -9.26 2.36 -1.03
C PHE A 18 -10.66 2.03 -1.55
N GLU A 19 -11.56 1.63 -0.66
CA GLU A 19 -12.92 1.29 -1.05
C GLU A 19 -13.68 2.51 -1.57
N GLN A 20 -13.47 3.68 -0.98
CA GLN A 20 -14.17 4.90 -1.39
C GLN A 20 -13.59 5.48 -2.68
N TYR A 21 -12.27 5.48 -2.83
CA TYR A 21 -11.64 6.12 -3.98
C TYR A 21 -11.46 5.17 -5.16
N CYS A 22 -10.98 3.96 -4.91
CA CYS A 22 -10.61 3.03 -5.98
C CYS A 22 -11.04 1.60 -5.61
N PRO A 23 -12.37 1.34 -5.54
CA PRO A 23 -12.87 0.04 -5.07
C PRO A 23 -12.49 -1.14 -5.96
N LYS A 24 -12.11 -0.89 -7.21
CA LYS A 24 -11.70 -1.93 -8.15
C LYS A 24 -10.20 -2.19 -8.13
N ALA A 25 -9.43 -1.38 -7.41
CA ALA A 25 -7.97 -1.47 -7.41
C ALA A 25 -7.49 -2.69 -6.63
N GLU A 26 -6.37 -3.24 -7.10
CA GLU A 26 -5.62 -4.23 -6.34
C GLU A 26 -4.39 -3.55 -5.75
N ILE A 27 -4.28 -3.56 -4.42
CA ILE A 27 -3.22 -2.87 -3.69
C ILE A 27 -2.46 -3.87 -2.84
N TRP A 28 -1.14 -3.84 -2.94
CA TRP A 28 -0.24 -4.73 -2.22
C TRP A 28 0.61 -3.94 -1.24
N ALA A 29 0.83 -4.51 -0.06
CA ALA A 29 1.84 -4.02 0.89
C ALA A 29 3.07 -4.91 0.81
N TYR A 30 4.24 -4.32 0.99
CA TYR A 30 5.51 -5.02 0.98
C TYR A 30 6.47 -4.34 1.95
N GLY A 31 7.71 -4.81 2.05
CA GLY A 31 8.73 -4.17 2.86
C GLY A 31 8.68 -4.58 4.33
N SER A 32 9.20 -3.73 5.21
CA SER A 32 9.46 -4.08 6.61
C SER A 32 8.20 -4.50 7.38
N ARG A 33 7.06 -3.86 7.13
CA ARG A 33 5.82 -4.21 7.83
C ARG A 33 5.21 -5.54 7.37
N VAL A 34 5.74 -6.11 6.30
CA VAL A 34 5.36 -7.44 5.83
C VAL A 34 6.40 -8.47 6.26
N LYS A 35 7.67 -8.10 6.26
CA LYS A 35 8.78 -9.00 6.61
C LYS A 35 8.95 -9.21 8.11
N GLY A 36 8.42 -8.32 8.94
CA GLY A 36 8.47 -8.46 10.39
C GLY A 36 9.60 -7.72 11.07
N ASP A 37 10.49 -7.04 10.34
CA ASP A 37 11.57 -6.25 10.90
C ASP A 37 11.17 -4.76 11.02
N PHE A 38 9.96 -4.54 11.50
CA PHE A 38 9.38 -3.20 11.63
C PHE A 38 9.38 -2.73 13.08
N HIS A 39 9.17 -1.42 13.25
CA HIS A 39 8.83 -0.80 14.52
C HIS A 39 7.68 0.19 14.30
N ASP A 40 7.15 0.80 15.36
CA ASP A 40 5.95 1.65 15.24
C ASP A 40 6.12 2.82 14.29
N GLY A 41 7.34 3.32 14.11
CA GLY A 41 7.63 4.39 13.17
C GLY A 41 8.02 3.95 11.78
N SER A 42 8.00 2.65 11.50
CA SER A 42 8.35 2.14 10.16
C SER A 42 7.34 2.61 9.12
N ASP A 43 7.85 2.99 7.94
CA ASP A 43 7.00 3.35 6.81
C ASP A 43 6.22 2.13 6.32
N LEU A 44 5.02 2.37 5.82
CA LEU A 44 4.26 1.35 5.13
C LEU A 44 4.47 1.53 3.63
N ASP A 45 5.07 0.52 3.00
CA ASP A 45 5.34 0.53 1.57
C ASP A 45 4.24 -0.24 0.82
N MET A 46 3.65 0.41 -0.18
CA MET A 46 2.55 -0.15 -0.95
C MET A 46 2.74 0.07 -2.44
N VAL A 47 2.11 -0.77 -3.23
CA VAL A 47 2.00 -0.56 -4.67
C VAL A 47 0.57 -0.79 -5.10
N VAL A 48 0.14 -0.02 -6.11
CA VAL A 48 -1.09 -0.30 -6.83
C VAL A 48 -0.73 -1.22 -7.98
N LYS A 49 -1.13 -2.48 -7.90
CA LYS A 49 -0.91 -3.44 -8.99
C LYS A 49 -1.72 -3.03 -10.20
N SER A 50 -2.96 -2.62 -9.99
CA SER A 50 -3.83 -2.06 -11.01
C SER A 50 -4.96 -1.30 -10.34
N PHE A 51 -5.32 -0.14 -10.89
CA PHE A 51 -6.54 0.56 -10.46
C PHE A 51 -7.79 -0.10 -11.03
N ASN A 52 -7.65 -0.78 -12.16
CA ASN A 52 -8.79 -1.34 -12.90
C ASN A 52 -9.84 -0.27 -13.23
N ASP A 53 -9.41 0.98 -13.31
CA ASP A 53 -10.26 2.15 -13.56
C ASP A 53 -9.35 3.27 -14.08
N GLU A 54 -9.53 3.68 -15.33
CA GLU A 54 -8.67 4.69 -15.97
C GLU A 54 -8.85 6.10 -15.42
N ASN A 55 -9.90 6.33 -14.62
CA ASN A 55 -10.19 7.64 -14.03
C ASN A 55 -9.49 7.87 -12.68
N LYS A 56 -8.70 6.92 -12.21
CA LYS A 56 -8.02 7.01 -10.92
C LYS A 56 -6.56 7.32 -11.10
N SER A 57 -5.97 8.07 -10.17
CA SER A 57 -4.57 8.45 -10.24
C SER A 57 -3.85 8.19 -8.92
N ILE A 58 -2.55 7.87 -9.04
CA ILE A 58 -1.69 7.64 -7.89
C ILE A 58 -1.51 8.93 -7.08
N THR A 59 -1.51 10.08 -7.74
CA THR A 59 -1.35 11.36 -7.07
C THR A 59 -2.52 11.66 -6.14
N GLU A 60 -3.74 11.44 -6.62
CA GLU A 60 -4.94 11.64 -5.80
C GLU A 60 -4.98 10.65 -4.62
N LEU A 61 -4.66 9.39 -4.87
CA LEU A 61 -4.63 8.39 -3.81
C LEU A 61 -3.59 8.75 -2.75
N ARG A 62 -2.40 9.18 -3.18
CA ARG A 62 -1.34 9.59 -2.26
C ARG A 62 -1.80 10.75 -1.38
N GLN A 63 -2.53 11.71 -1.95
CA GLN A 63 -3.05 12.84 -1.20
C GLN A 63 -4.06 12.39 -0.14
N LEU A 64 -4.97 11.49 -0.50
CA LEU A 64 -5.94 10.95 0.46
C LEU A 64 -5.26 10.23 1.62
N LEU A 65 -4.21 9.47 1.33
CA LEU A 65 -3.45 8.78 2.38
C LEU A 65 -2.74 9.77 3.29
N ASN A 66 -2.12 10.80 2.72
CA ASN A 66 -1.42 11.83 3.50
C ASN A 66 -2.37 12.62 4.41
N ASP A 67 -3.61 12.79 4.00
CA ASP A 67 -4.63 13.52 4.76
C ASP A 67 -5.32 12.64 5.81
N SER A 68 -4.97 11.35 5.87
CA SER A 68 -5.59 10.40 6.80
C SER A 68 -4.99 10.52 8.21
N ASN A 69 -5.65 9.88 9.18
CA ASN A 69 -5.22 9.85 10.58
C ASN A 69 -4.24 8.71 10.90
N VAL A 70 -3.62 8.12 9.89
CA VAL A 70 -2.61 7.08 10.09
C VAL A 70 -1.31 7.75 10.59
N PRO A 71 -0.74 7.28 11.71
CA PRO A 71 0.35 7.98 12.40
C PRO A 71 1.75 7.70 11.86
N PHE A 72 1.89 6.93 10.77
CA PHE A 72 3.18 6.63 10.16
C PHE A 72 3.18 7.07 8.69
N LEU A 73 4.38 7.21 8.13
CA LEU A 73 4.51 7.57 6.72
C LEU A 73 4.11 6.39 5.84
N MET A 74 3.54 6.71 4.69
CA MET A 74 3.12 5.73 3.72
C MET A 74 3.69 6.09 2.37
N ASP A 75 4.26 5.09 1.68
CA ASP A 75 4.74 5.24 0.33
C ASP A 75 3.88 4.36 -0.58
N ILE A 76 3.39 4.94 -1.67
CA ILE A 76 2.59 4.18 -2.62
C ILE A 76 2.99 4.58 -4.05
N ALA A 77 3.15 3.57 -4.89
CA ALA A 77 3.54 3.75 -6.28
C ALA A 77 2.76 2.80 -7.17
N GLU A 78 2.78 3.05 -8.48
CA GLU A 78 2.19 2.11 -9.44
C GLU A 78 3.22 1.02 -9.75
N PHE A 79 2.83 -0.23 -9.56
CA PHE A 79 3.71 -1.38 -9.75
C PHE A 79 4.35 -1.42 -11.13
N ASP A 80 3.55 -1.18 -12.18
CA ASP A 80 4.02 -1.28 -13.56
C ASP A 80 5.05 -0.22 -13.94
N LYS A 81 5.16 0.85 -13.15
CA LYS A 81 6.12 1.93 -13.40
C LYS A 81 7.43 1.76 -12.64
N LEU A 82 7.54 0.73 -11.84
CA LEU A 82 8.77 0.44 -11.10
C LEU A 82 9.75 -0.34 -11.98
N PRO A 83 11.07 -0.22 -11.71
CA PRO A 83 12.06 -1.03 -12.41
C PRO A 83 11.81 -2.53 -12.22
N ASP A 84 12.16 -3.34 -13.22
CA ASP A 84 11.93 -4.79 -13.18
C ASP A 84 12.57 -5.46 -11.97
N SER A 85 13.77 -5.04 -11.58
CA SER A 85 14.44 -5.60 -10.41
C SER A 85 13.66 -5.33 -9.13
N PHE A 86 13.06 -4.16 -9.03
CA PHE A 86 12.25 -3.78 -7.87
C PHE A 86 10.94 -4.57 -7.86
N GLN A 87 10.31 -4.72 -9.02
CA GLN A 87 9.10 -5.54 -9.14
C GLN A 87 9.37 -6.98 -8.68
N THR A 88 10.50 -7.54 -9.08
CA THR A 88 10.91 -8.90 -8.69
C THR A 88 11.05 -9.02 -7.18
N GLU A 89 11.64 -8.03 -6.52
CA GLU A 89 11.77 -8.03 -5.06
C GLU A 89 10.41 -8.00 -4.36
N ILE A 90 9.49 -7.17 -4.84
CA ILE A 90 8.14 -7.09 -4.29
C ILE A 90 7.42 -8.44 -4.41
N LEU A 91 7.56 -9.09 -5.56
CA LEU A 91 6.89 -10.36 -5.81
C LEU A 91 7.35 -11.49 -4.88
N LYS A 92 8.52 -11.37 -4.27
CA LYS A 92 9.02 -12.37 -3.33
C LYS A 92 8.21 -12.44 -2.05
N GLU A 93 7.69 -11.29 -1.58
CA GLU A 93 6.91 -11.25 -0.35
C GLU A 93 6.04 -10.00 -0.32
N TYR A 94 4.74 -10.20 -0.40
CA TYR A 94 3.77 -9.10 -0.34
C TYR A 94 2.46 -9.62 0.23
N VAL A 95 1.61 -8.68 0.65
CA VAL A 95 0.27 -8.96 1.17
C VAL A 95 -0.74 -8.12 0.40
N ILE A 96 -1.83 -8.72 -0.04
CA ILE A 96 -2.93 -7.98 -0.65
C ILE A 96 -3.75 -7.33 0.47
N ILE A 97 -3.97 -6.03 0.33
CA ILE A 97 -4.76 -5.28 1.31
C ILE A 97 -6.24 -5.36 0.99
#